data_b94f139231b34ec070cbea3765112ae4
#
_entry.id   b94f139231b34ec070cbea3765112ae4
#
_cell.length_a   1.000
_cell.length_b   1.000
_cell.length_c   1.000
_cell.angle_alpha   90.00
_cell.angle_beta   90.00
_cell.angle_gamma   90.00
#
_symmetry.space_group_name_H-M   'P 1'
#
loop_
_entity.id
_entity.type
_entity.pdbx_description
1 polymer ?
#
loop_
_entity_poly.entity_id
_entity_poly.type
_entity_poly.pdbx_seq_one_letter_code
_entity_poly.pdbx_strand_id
1 'polypeptide(L)'
;MVELCDGVLLPCLTHGKKSEVACGDIVEIQRISDAQGVIERTLPRQTLLYRSDAYRQKLIAANITQIIVVVASKPSFSDELLARCLIAAHDQKLATLIVLNKCDLLEAAMIARAQLEPYRAIGYRVLELCAKENASPLRPFLQGHTSILVGQSGMGKSTLINALLPDAQAPTREISTALNSGKHTTTHARLYHLDTESHLIDCPGVQAFGLHHLNFGAIEAGFVEFAAFHGQCRFHNCHHTHEPGCALKKTEQEGKIDARRLKLFQEISQNRC
;
A
#
# COMPACT_ATOMS: atom_id res chain seq x y z
N MET A 1 -13.07 16.72 4.59
CA MET A 1 -12.58 17.86 3.78
C MET A 1 -12.71 17.48 2.33
N VAL A 2 -13.25 18.34 1.51
CA VAL A 2 -13.32 18.21 0.05
C VAL A 2 -12.56 19.40 -0.54
N GLU A 3 -11.74 19.14 -1.52
CA GLU A 3 -11.06 20.16 -2.31
C GLU A 3 -11.94 20.52 -3.51
N LEU A 4 -12.20 21.80 -3.68
CA LEU A 4 -12.99 22.30 -4.79
C LEU A 4 -12.12 22.53 -6.03
N CYS A 5 -12.74 22.74 -7.19
CA CYS A 5 -12.01 22.97 -8.45
C CYS A 5 -11.10 24.20 -8.44
N ASP A 6 -11.33 25.14 -7.52
CA ASP A 6 -10.50 26.34 -7.30
C ASP A 6 -9.39 26.12 -6.25
N GLY A 7 -9.25 24.90 -5.73
CA GLY A 7 -8.26 24.53 -4.71
C GLY A 7 -8.68 24.85 -3.26
N VAL A 8 -9.86 25.41 -3.06
CA VAL A 8 -10.38 25.72 -1.73
C VAL A 8 -10.78 24.44 -1.01
N LEU A 9 -10.33 24.27 0.25
CA LEU A 9 -10.70 23.15 1.11
C LEU A 9 -11.97 23.44 1.87
N LEU A 10 -13.06 22.73 1.55
CA LEU A 10 -14.37 22.88 2.19
C LEU A 10 -14.64 21.71 3.15
N PRO A 11 -14.96 21.98 4.43
CA PRO A 11 -15.49 20.98 5.34
C PRO A 11 -16.84 20.47 4.84
N CYS A 12 -16.97 19.16 4.59
CA CYS A 12 -18.22 18.56 4.15
C CYS A 12 -18.64 17.46 5.10
N LEU A 13 -19.95 17.40 5.38
CA LEU A 13 -20.59 16.30 6.08
C LEU A 13 -21.00 15.21 5.09
N THR A 14 -21.17 13.99 5.58
CA THR A 14 -21.72 12.88 4.82
C THR A 14 -23.11 12.53 5.33
N HIS A 15 -24.00 12.09 4.46
CA HIS A 15 -25.30 11.54 4.88
C HIS A 15 -25.10 10.21 5.61
N GLY A 16 -25.70 10.07 6.80
CA GLY A 16 -25.72 8.83 7.57
C GLY A 16 -24.55 8.61 8.52
N LYS A 17 -24.63 7.51 9.30
CA LYS A 17 -23.66 7.17 10.36
C LYS A 17 -22.36 6.52 9.89
N LYS A 18 -22.30 5.99 8.66
CA LYS A 18 -21.10 5.40 8.06
C LYS A 18 -20.65 6.27 6.89
N SER A 19 -19.45 6.81 6.98
CA SER A 19 -18.80 7.44 5.85
C SER A 19 -18.34 6.36 4.88
N GLU A 20 -18.95 6.29 3.70
CA GLU A 20 -18.51 5.45 2.58
C GLU A 20 -17.54 6.18 1.65
N VAL A 21 -16.98 7.29 2.13
CA VAL A 21 -16.06 8.14 1.37
C VAL A 21 -14.61 7.81 1.74
N ALA A 22 -13.78 7.64 0.74
CA ALA A 22 -12.35 7.41 0.86
C ALA A 22 -11.55 8.64 0.37
N CYS A 23 -10.31 8.76 0.80
CA CYS A 23 -9.38 9.74 0.24
C CYS A 23 -9.12 9.43 -1.25
N GLY A 24 -9.22 10.43 -2.13
CA GLY A 24 -9.16 10.27 -3.57
C GLY A 24 -10.51 10.07 -4.25
N ASP A 25 -11.62 10.02 -3.51
CA ASP A 25 -12.95 10.02 -4.12
C ASP A 25 -13.25 11.36 -4.81
N ILE A 26 -13.88 11.28 -5.96
CA ILE A 26 -14.51 12.41 -6.61
C ILE A 26 -15.97 12.43 -6.15
N VAL A 27 -16.41 13.58 -5.64
CA VAL A 27 -17.72 13.71 -4.99
C VAL A 27 -18.51 14.88 -5.56
N GLU A 28 -19.82 14.74 -5.59
CA GLU A 28 -20.74 15.86 -5.76
C GLU A 28 -21.13 16.40 -4.40
N ILE A 29 -21.09 17.71 -4.26
CA ILE A 29 -21.42 18.38 -2.99
C ILE A 29 -22.51 19.41 -3.20
N GLN A 30 -23.32 19.59 -2.16
CA GLN A 30 -24.20 20.74 -2.00
C GLN A 30 -23.56 21.71 -0.99
N ARG A 31 -23.32 22.96 -1.39
CA ARG A 31 -22.91 23.99 -0.45
C ARG A 31 -24.07 24.40 0.45
N ILE A 32 -23.85 24.36 1.76
CA ILE A 32 -24.80 24.87 2.77
C ILE A 32 -24.46 26.32 3.11
N SER A 33 -23.17 26.65 3.17
CA SER A 33 -22.65 27.99 3.42
C SER A 33 -21.26 28.13 2.78
N ASP A 34 -20.64 29.30 2.91
CA ASP A 34 -19.26 29.53 2.46
C ASP A 34 -18.23 28.68 3.21
N ALA A 35 -18.58 28.20 4.41
CA ALA A 35 -17.69 27.42 5.28
C ALA A 35 -18.04 25.93 5.36
N GLN A 36 -19.12 25.47 4.75
CA GLN A 36 -19.58 24.09 4.91
C GLN A 36 -20.40 23.58 3.72
N GLY A 37 -20.21 22.30 3.40
CA GLY A 37 -21.01 21.57 2.41
C GLY A 37 -21.45 20.19 2.90
N VAL A 38 -22.25 19.53 2.08
CA VAL A 38 -22.67 18.13 2.24
C VAL A 38 -22.28 17.35 1.01
N ILE A 39 -21.72 16.15 1.20
CA ILE A 39 -21.46 15.22 0.11
C ILE A 39 -22.79 14.53 -0.21
N GLU A 40 -23.30 14.79 -1.42
CA GLU A 40 -24.52 14.17 -1.94
C GLU A 40 -24.29 12.75 -2.41
N ARG A 41 -23.21 12.56 -3.20
CA ARG A 41 -22.80 11.25 -3.70
C ARG A 41 -21.33 11.20 -4.07
N THR A 42 -20.78 9.99 -4.10
CA THR A 42 -19.50 9.68 -4.71
C THR A 42 -19.71 9.29 -6.17
N LEU A 43 -18.83 9.76 -7.05
CA LEU A 43 -18.80 9.32 -8.45
C LEU A 43 -18.23 7.89 -8.58
N PRO A 44 -18.47 7.21 -9.72
CA PRO A 44 -17.93 5.87 -9.94
C PRO A 44 -16.40 5.85 -9.76
N ARG A 45 -15.93 4.94 -8.93
CA ARG A 45 -14.50 4.74 -8.67
C ARG A 45 -13.88 3.89 -9.76
N GLN A 46 -12.67 4.24 -10.18
CA GLN A 46 -11.86 3.38 -11.06
C GLN A 46 -11.16 2.28 -10.25
N THR A 47 -10.64 2.63 -9.08
CA THR A 47 -9.99 1.71 -8.16
C THR A 47 -10.42 2.01 -6.73
N LEU A 48 -10.42 0.98 -5.88
CA LEU A 48 -10.73 1.13 -4.46
C LEU A 48 -9.82 0.23 -3.63
N LEU A 49 -8.94 0.86 -2.87
CA LEU A 49 -8.12 0.15 -1.91
C LEU A 49 -8.80 0.16 -0.55
N TYR A 50 -9.00 -1.03 -0.02
CA TYR A 50 -9.56 -1.19 1.32
C TYR A 50 -8.87 -2.35 2.04
N ARG A 51 -8.97 -2.36 3.34
CA ARG A 51 -8.59 -3.50 4.16
C ARG A 51 -9.83 -4.13 4.73
N SER A 52 -9.86 -5.42 4.78
CA SER A 52 -10.93 -6.15 5.42
C SER A 52 -10.36 -7.14 6.43
N ASP A 53 -10.89 -7.11 7.64
CA ASP A 53 -10.76 -8.18 8.62
C ASP A 53 -12.07 -9.01 8.62
N ALA A 54 -12.18 -10.00 9.50
CA ALA A 54 -13.35 -10.86 9.57
C ALA A 54 -14.67 -10.13 9.86
N TYR A 55 -14.62 -8.91 10.38
CA TYR A 55 -15.80 -8.18 10.88
C TYR A 55 -16.02 -6.82 10.23
N ARG A 56 -14.99 -6.21 9.64
CA ARG A 56 -15.04 -4.83 9.17
C ARG A 56 -14.25 -4.63 7.88
N GLN A 57 -14.82 -3.83 7.01
CA GLN A 57 -14.10 -3.23 5.89
C GLN A 57 -13.83 -1.77 6.21
N LYS A 58 -12.59 -1.35 5.97
CA LYS A 58 -12.19 0.06 6.07
C LYS A 58 -11.65 0.51 4.72
N LEU A 59 -12.30 1.50 4.14
CA LEU A 59 -11.80 2.17 2.95
C LEU A 59 -10.48 2.88 3.26
N ILE A 60 -9.52 2.75 2.37
CA ILE A 60 -8.18 3.34 2.50
C ILE A 60 -8.05 4.51 1.54
N ALA A 61 -8.17 4.24 0.24
CA ALA A 61 -8.07 5.24 -0.81
C ALA A 61 -8.86 4.79 -2.05
N ALA A 62 -9.32 5.75 -2.84
CA ALA A 62 -10.00 5.53 -4.12
C ALA A 62 -9.25 6.21 -5.27
N ASN A 63 -9.51 5.76 -6.50
CA ASN A 63 -8.96 6.33 -7.73
C ASN A 63 -7.43 6.43 -7.76
N ILE A 64 -6.76 5.51 -7.05
CA ILE A 64 -5.31 5.38 -7.09
C ILE A 64 -4.88 4.57 -8.32
N THR A 65 -3.72 4.90 -8.87
CA THR A 65 -3.13 4.21 -10.01
C THR A 65 -1.85 3.46 -9.63
N GLN A 66 -1.29 3.79 -8.46
CA GLN A 66 -0.03 3.20 -8.00
C GLN A 66 -0.03 2.97 -6.49
N ILE A 67 0.56 1.86 -6.06
CA ILE A 67 0.91 1.60 -4.67
C ILE A 67 2.44 1.63 -4.52
N ILE A 68 2.93 2.41 -3.57
CA ILE A 68 4.35 2.48 -3.22
C ILE A 68 4.52 1.87 -1.83
N VAL A 69 5.14 0.69 -1.78
CA VAL A 69 5.41 0.01 -0.52
C VAL A 69 6.76 0.47 0.01
N VAL A 70 6.73 1.28 1.06
CA VAL A 70 7.94 1.79 1.71
C VAL A 70 8.38 0.81 2.77
N VAL A 71 9.56 0.24 2.57
CA VAL A 71 10.29 -0.59 3.52
C VAL A 71 11.58 0.13 3.93
N ALA A 72 12.21 -0.27 5.00
CA ALA A 72 13.46 0.33 5.43
C ALA A 72 14.46 -0.74 5.86
N SER A 73 15.73 -0.36 5.83
CA SER A 73 16.80 -1.19 6.37
C SER A 73 16.65 -1.37 7.90
N LYS A 74 16.17 -0.34 8.62
CA LYS A 74 15.95 -0.37 10.07
C LYS A 74 14.76 0.53 10.45
N PRO A 75 13.78 0.05 11.26
CA PRO A 75 13.62 -1.35 11.69
C PRO A 75 13.41 -2.29 10.49
N SER A 76 13.61 -3.61 10.70
CA SER A 76 13.35 -4.61 9.66
C SER A 76 11.88 -4.57 9.25
N PHE A 77 11.64 -4.76 7.97
CA PHE A 77 10.27 -4.77 7.45
C PHE A 77 9.65 -6.17 7.52
N SER A 78 8.32 -6.22 7.52
CA SER A 78 7.56 -7.46 7.43
C SER A 78 7.41 -7.88 5.97
N ASP A 79 7.92 -9.06 5.64
CA ASP A 79 7.75 -9.70 4.33
C ASP A 79 6.27 -10.00 4.06
N GLU A 80 5.53 -10.38 5.10
CA GLU A 80 4.10 -10.64 5.01
C GLU A 80 3.32 -9.38 4.63
N LEU A 81 3.60 -8.24 5.28
CA LEU A 81 2.93 -6.99 4.94
C LEU A 81 3.26 -6.55 3.52
N LEU A 82 4.52 -6.69 3.09
CA LEU A 82 4.94 -6.41 1.72
C LEU A 82 4.14 -7.28 0.74
N ALA A 83 4.10 -8.59 0.96
CA ALA A 83 3.34 -9.51 0.10
C ALA A 83 1.84 -9.17 0.06
N ARG A 84 1.21 -8.88 1.20
CA ARG A 84 -0.20 -8.45 1.26
C ARG A 84 -0.47 -7.18 0.46
N CYS A 85 0.42 -6.19 0.53
CA CYS A 85 0.31 -4.98 -0.28
C CYS A 85 0.40 -5.26 -1.78
N LEU A 86 1.31 -6.15 -2.20
CA LEU A 86 1.47 -6.54 -3.60
C LEU A 86 0.27 -7.34 -4.12
N ILE A 87 -0.31 -8.23 -3.31
CA ILE A 87 -1.54 -8.97 -3.65
C ILE A 87 -2.70 -7.99 -3.85
N ALA A 88 -2.89 -7.03 -2.93
CA ALA A 88 -3.94 -6.03 -3.06
C ALA A 88 -3.75 -5.13 -4.29
N ALA A 89 -2.50 -4.78 -4.61
CA ALA A 89 -2.18 -4.03 -5.82
C ALA A 89 -2.48 -4.84 -7.09
N HIS A 90 -2.15 -6.12 -7.10
CA HIS A 90 -2.42 -7.02 -8.23
C HIS A 90 -3.94 -7.14 -8.48
N ASP A 91 -4.73 -7.37 -7.42
CA ASP A 91 -6.20 -7.47 -7.49
C ASP A 91 -6.83 -6.22 -8.13
N GLN A 92 -6.34 -5.03 -7.76
CA GLN A 92 -6.82 -3.75 -8.27
C GLN A 92 -6.09 -3.28 -9.55
N LYS A 93 -5.18 -4.09 -10.11
CA LYS A 93 -4.37 -3.76 -11.30
C LYS A 93 -3.57 -2.45 -11.17
N LEU A 94 -3.07 -2.17 -9.97
CA LEU A 94 -2.26 -0.98 -9.68
C LEU A 94 -0.81 -1.19 -10.10
N ALA A 95 -0.17 -0.12 -10.57
CA ALA A 95 1.28 -0.09 -10.66
C ALA A 95 1.91 -0.25 -9.28
N THR A 96 3.05 -0.94 -9.19
CA THR A 96 3.73 -1.22 -7.93
C THR A 96 5.16 -0.72 -7.95
N LEU A 97 5.58 -0.11 -6.83
CA LEU A 97 6.97 0.25 -6.58
C LEU A 97 7.30 -0.11 -5.12
N ILE A 98 8.42 -0.79 -4.92
CA ILE A 98 8.99 -1.01 -3.60
C ILE A 98 10.08 0.04 -3.39
N VAL A 99 10.02 0.78 -2.29
CA VAL A 99 11.05 1.76 -1.92
C VAL A 99 11.79 1.27 -0.69
N LEU A 100 13.07 0.91 -0.86
CA LEU A 100 13.96 0.64 0.25
C LEU A 100 14.56 1.96 0.72
N ASN A 101 14.10 2.43 1.87
CA ASN A 101 14.55 3.67 2.49
C ASN A 101 15.64 3.41 3.54
N LYS A 102 16.35 4.47 3.95
CA LYS A 102 17.43 4.47 4.95
C LYS A 102 18.65 3.65 4.51
N CYS A 103 18.98 3.73 3.22
CA CYS A 103 20.14 3.01 2.65
C CYS A 103 21.50 3.55 3.14
N ASP A 104 21.50 4.67 3.85
CA ASP A 104 22.62 5.21 4.61
C ASP A 104 23.13 4.24 5.71
N LEU A 105 22.25 3.38 6.23
CA LEU A 105 22.59 2.36 7.22
C LEU A 105 23.14 1.10 6.54
N LEU A 106 24.41 1.14 6.10
CA LEU A 106 25.00 0.19 5.16
C LEU A 106 24.82 -1.29 5.52
N GLU A 107 25.15 -1.70 6.75
CA GLU A 107 25.01 -3.10 7.19
C GLU A 107 23.56 -3.57 7.15
N ALA A 108 22.63 -2.77 7.70
CA ALA A 108 21.22 -3.10 7.68
C ALA A 108 20.66 -3.06 6.25
N ALA A 109 21.17 -2.18 5.39
CA ALA A 109 20.76 -2.11 3.98
C ALA A 109 21.18 -3.36 3.20
N MET A 110 22.33 -3.96 3.50
CA MET A 110 22.76 -5.23 2.87
C MET A 110 21.77 -6.35 3.18
N ILE A 111 21.33 -6.48 4.43
CA ILE A 111 20.32 -7.48 4.84
C ILE A 111 19.01 -7.24 4.12
N ALA A 112 18.53 -5.99 4.10
CA ALA A 112 17.28 -5.62 3.45
C ALA A 112 17.33 -5.87 1.93
N ARG A 113 18.47 -5.60 1.26
CA ARG A 113 18.68 -5.93 -0.16
C ARG A 113 18.55 -7.42 -0.43
N ALA A 114 19.18 -8.26 0.39
CA ALA A 114 19.08 -9.71 0.27
C ALA A 114 17.64 -10.21 0.47
N GLN A 115 16.89 -9.59 1.39
CA GLN A 115 15.48 -9.88 1.57
C GLN A 115 14.61 -9.47 0.37
N LEU A 116 14.98 -8.42 -0.37
CA LEU A 116 14.23 -7.92 -1.52
C LEU A 116 14.64 -8.58 -2.84
N GLU A 117 15.72 -9.36 -2.86
CA GLU A 117 16.20 -10.01 -4.08
C GLU A 117 15.16 -10.92 -4.76
N PRO A 118 14.39 -11.78 -4.04
CA PRO A 118 13.33 -12.55 -4.65
C PRO A 118 12.25 -11.71 -5.33
N TYR A 119 11.98 -10.52 -4.82
CA TYR A 119 11.01 -9.59 -5.43
C TYR A 119 11.56 -8.98 -6.72
N ARG A 120 12.87 -8.65 -6.77
CA ARG A 120 13.54 -8.17 -7.98
C ARG A 120 13.55 -9.27 -9.05
N ALA A 121 13.87 -10.49 -8.66
CA ALA A 121 13.95 -11.64 -9.56
C ALA A 121 12.62 -11.93 -10.28
N ILE A 122 11.50 -11.67 -9.65
CA ILE A 122 10.15 -11.83 -10.22
C ILE A 122 9.61 -10.56 -10.89
N GLY A 123 10.44 -9.52 -11.06
CA GLY A 123 10.15 -8.34 -11.86
C GLY A 123 9.62 -7.11 -11.12
N TYR A 124 9.51 -7.13 -9.78
CA TYR A 124 9.15 -5.92 -9.05
C TYR A 124 10.28 -4.89 -9.07
N ARG A 125 9.92 -3.64 -9.34
CA ARG A 125 10.86 -2.51 -9.25
C ARG A 125 11.16 -2.19 -7.79
N VAL A 126 12.44 -2.10 -7.45
CA VAL A 126 12.91 -1.70 -6.12
C VAL A 126 13.80 -0.47 -6.27
N LEU A 127 13.33 0.67 -5.77
CA LEU A 127 14.09 1.91 -5.68
C LEU A 127 14.76 2.00 -4.31
N GLU A 128 16.05 2.26 -4.30
CA GLU A 128 16.81 2.47 -3.06
C GLU A 128 17.10 3.96 -2.88
N LEU A 129 16.90 4.47 -1.67
CA LEU A 129 17.20 5.86 -1.35
C LEU A 129 17.39 6.08 0.17
N CYS A 130 17.86 7.26 0.51
CA CYS A 130 17.82 7.81 1.86
C CYS A 130 16.96 9.08 1.84
N ALA A 131 15.72 9.00 2.35
CA ALA A 131 14.77 10.10 2.30
C ALA A 131 15.25 11.34 3.08
N LYS A 132 16.15 11.18 4.06
CA LYS A 132 16.75 12.29 4.81
C LYS A 132 17.75 13.07 3.98
N GLU A 133 18.41 12.42 3.03
CA GLU A 133 19.44 13.03 2.18
C GLU A 133 18.85 13.51 0.86
N ASN A 134 18.16 12.60 0.16
CA ASN A 134 17.60 12.90 -1.15
C ASN A 134 16.43 11.98 -1.49
N ALA A 135 15.24 12.54 -1.64
CA ALA A 135 14.04 11.84 -2.11
C ALA A 135 13.77 12.04 -3.62
N SER A 136 14.55 12.88 -4.31
CA SER A 136 14.31 13.21 -5.71
C SER A 136 14.32 12.01 -6.67
N PRO A 137 15.06 10.90 -6.43
CA PRO A 137 15.00 9.72 -7.27
C PRO A 137 13.61 9.08 -7.35
N LEU A 138 12.71 9.39 -6.41
CA LEU A 138 11.33 8.91 -6.44
C LEU A 138 10.45 9.69 -7.42
N ARG A 139 10.76 10.97 -7.72
CA ARG A 139 9.91 11.85 -8.55
C ARG A 139 9.53 11.27 -9.92
N PRO A 140 10.44 10.66 -10.71
CA PRO A 140 10.07 10.09 -12.00
C PRO A 140 9.02 8.97 -11.92
N PHE A 141 8.97 8.25 -10.80
CA PHE A 141 8.00 7.18 -10.55
C PHE A 141 6.63 7.69 -10.09
N LEU A 142 6.54 8.95 -9.69
CA LEU A 142 5.29 9.58 -9.25
C LEU A 142 4.56 10.28 -10.39
N GLN A 143 5.27 10.59 -11.48
CA GLN A 143 4.73 11.38 -12.57
C GLN A 143 3.52 10.71 -13.24
N GLY A 144 2.42 11.45 -13.34
CA GLY A 144 1.15 10.99 -13.93
C GLY A 144 0.42 9.93 -13.09
N HIS A 145 0.79 9.76 -11.82
CA HIS A 145 0.17 8.80 -10.93
C HIS A 145 -0.52 9.44 -9.72
N THR A 146 -1.66 8.87 -9.35
CA THR A 146 -2.18 9.02 -7.98
C THR A 146 -1.63 7.86 -7.16
N SER A 147 -0.57 8.13 -6.39
CA SER A 147 0.20 7.14 -5.65
C SER A 147 -0.21 7.10 -4.18
N ILE A 148 -0.32 5.92 -3.60
CA ILE A 148 -0.47 5.77 -2.16
C ILE A 148 0.82 5.23 -1.53
N LEU A 149 1.28 5.85 -0.42
CA LEU A 149 2.37 5.32 0.39
C LEU A 149 1.84 4.37 1.46
N VAL A 150 2.31 3.14 1.42
CA VAL A 150 2.00 2.12 2.43
C VAL A 150 3.29 1.57 3.04
N GLY A 151 3.19 0.99 4.24
CA GLY A 151 4.34 0.40 4.93
C GLY A 151 4.24 0.60 6.44
N GLN A 152 5.02 -0.17 7.18
CA GLN A 152 5.03 -0.15 8.64
C GLN A 152 5.38 1.21 9.22
N SER A 153 5.09 1.39 10.51
CA SER A 153 5.56 2.55 11.27
C SER A 153 7.09 2.57 11.29
N GLY A 154 7.68 3.76 11.18
CA GLY A 154 9.14 3.92 11.20
C GLY A 154 9.85 3.66 9.87
N MET A 155 9.16 3.29 8.79
CA MET A 155 9.77 3.11 7.45
C MET A 155 10.20 4.43 6.78
N GLY A 156 9.73 5.58 7.31
CA GLY A 156 10.12 6.91 6.81
C GLY A 156 9.16 7.50 5.78
N LYS A 157 7.90 7.07 5.72
CA LYS A 157 6.87 7.62 4.83
C LYS A 157 6.71 9.13 4.97
N SER A 158 6.50 9.63 6.19
CA SER A 158 6.37 11.08 6.44
C SER A 158 7.65 11.85 6.10
N THR A 159 8.82 11.25 6.27
CA THR A 159 10.09 11.85 5.84
C THR A 159 10.16 11.98 4.32
N LEU A 160 9.71 10.95 3.57
CA LEU A 160 9.59 10.98 2.12
C LEU A 160 8.65 12.09 1.66
N ILE A 161 7.47 12.19 2.28
CA ILE A 161 6.48 13.23 1.94
C ILE A 161 7.06 14.62 2.16
N ASN A 162 7.67 14.88 3.32
CA ASN A 162 8.26 16.18 3.64
C ASN A 162 9.45 16.53 2.75
N ALA A 163 10.22 15.52 2.30
CA ALA A 163 11.32 15.75 1.37
C ALA A 163 10.84 16.03 -0.09
N LEU A 164 9.70 15.46 -0.49
CA LEU A 164 9.09 15.70 -1.80
C LEU A 164 8.28 16.99 -1.83
N LEU A 165 7.65 17.33 -0.72
CA LEU A 165 6.72 18.45 -0.50
C LEU A 165 7.09 19.18 0.80
N PRO A 166 8.06 20.09 0.79
CA PRO A 166 8.52 20.77 2.01
C PRO A 166 7.40 21.49 2.77
N ASP A 167 6.38 21.99 2.07
CA ASP A 167 5.26 22.71 2.66
C ASP A 167 4.17 21.76 3.23
N ALA A 168 4.27 20.45 3.00
CA ALA A 168 3.24 19.49 3.42
C ALA A 168 3.14 19.32 4.93
N GLN A 169 4.23 19.53 5.68
CA GLN A 169 4.33 19.38 7.14
C GLN A 169 3.71 18.07 7.66
N ALA A 170 3.94 16.97 6.96
CA ALA A 170 3.46 15.64 7.37
C ALA A 170 4.09 15.28 8.74
N PRO A 171 3.29 14.83 9.74
CA PRO A 171 3.80 14.58 11.09
C PRO A 171 4.80 13.42 11.08
N THR A 172 6.03 13.67 11.54
CA THR A 172 7.06 12.65 11.72
C THR A 172 6.96 12.05 13.14
N ARG A 173 7.56 10.86 13.33
CA ARG A 173 7.51 10.17 14.64
C ARG A 173 8.10 10.97 15.80
N GLU A 174 9.10 11.81 15.54
CA GLU A 174 9.72 12.67 16.55
C GLU A 174 8.73 13.73 17.06
N ILE A 175 7.86 14.25 16.18
CA ILE A 175 6.80 15.20 16.54
C ILE A 175 5.65 14.46 17.25
N SER A 176 5.31 13.23 16.86
CA SER A 176 4.23 12.46 17.48
C SER A 176 4.54 11.98 18.89
N THR A 177 5.81 11.80 19.26
CA THR A 177 6.20 11.49 20.66
C THR A 177 6.09 12.71 21.57
N ALA A 178 6.28 13.92 21.07
CA ALA A 178 6.10 15.16 21.83
C ALA A 178 4.60 15.52 22.02
N LEU A 179 3.73 15.06 21.13
CA LEU A 179 2.28 15.29 21.19
C LEU A 179 1.51 14.23 21.98
N ASN A 180 2.18 13.23 22.57
CA ASN A 180 1.56 12.12 23.33
C ASN A 180 1.04 12.50 24.73
N SER A 181 0.82 13.78 24.99
CA SER A 181 0.08 14.24 26.20
C SER A 181 -1.42 14.45 25.94
N GLY A 182 -2.02 13.75 24.99
CA GLY A 182 -3.48 13.72 24.84
C GLY A 182 -3.99 13.59 23.41
N LYS A 183 -4.54 12.42 23.10
CA LYS A 183 -5.57 12.18 22.09
C LYS A 183 -5.48 13.01 20.80
N HIS A 184 -4.76 12.55 19.78
CA HIS A 184 -5.10 12.67 18.36
C HIS A 184 -3.92 12.19 17.50
N THR A 185 -3.77 10.85 17.38
CA THR A 185 -3.02 10.29 16.26
C THR A 185 -3.86 10.57 15.01
N THR A 186 -3.30 11.28 14.04
CA THR A 186 -3.96 11.57 12.75
C THR A 186 -4.44 10.25 12.11
N THR A 187 -5.76 10.01 12.16
CA THR A 187 -6.39 8.77 11.69
C THR A 187 -6.94 8.89 10.27
N HIS A 188 -6.69 10.03 9.60
CA HIS A 188 -7.27 10.34 8.29
C HIS A 188 -6.22 10.32 7.20
N ALA A 189 -6.53 9.67 6.09
CA ALA A 189 -5.73 9.76 4.88
C ALA A 189 -5.75 11.18 4.32
N ARG A 190 -4.63 11.64 3.77
CA ARG A 190 -4.50 12.97 3.15
C ARG A 190 -3.92 12.84 1.75
N LEU A 191 -4.56 13.55 0.81
CA LEU A 191 -4.07 13.73 -0.55
C LEU A 191 -3.17 14.97 -0.62
N TYR A 192 -2.08 14.87 -1.35
CA TYR A 192 -1.16 15.95 -1.68
C TYR A 192 -0.99 16.03 -3.19
N HIS A 193 -0.97 17.23 -3.74
CA HIS A 193 -0.66 17.47 -5.15
C HIS A 193 0.84 17.70 -5.32
N LEU A 194 1.46 16.94 -6.22
CA LEU A 194 2.86 17.13 -6.64
C LEU A 194 2.93 18.06 -7.84
N ASP A 195 1.97 17.90 -8.73
CA ASP A 195 1.67 18.73 -9.89
C ASP A 195 0.20 18.51 -10.30
N THR A 196 -0.20 18.96 -11.49
CA THR A 196 -1.58 18.87 -11.99
C THR A 196 -2.07 17.44 -12.22
N GLU A 197 -1.17 16.47 -12.45
CA GLU A 197 -1.50 15.09 -12.82
C GLU A 197 -0.94 14.07 -11.83
N SER A 198 -0.07 14.50 -10.91
CA SER A 198 0.64 13.62 -9.99
C SER A 198 0.21 13.91 -8.55
N HIS A 199 -0.30 12.90 -7.88
CA HIS A 199 -0.82 13.04 -6.52
C HIS A 199 -0.25 11.97 -5.61
N LEU A 200 -0.14 12.29 -4.32
CA LEU A 200 0.37 11.40 -3.30
C LEU A 200 -0.62 11.31 -2.15
N ILE A 201 -1.02 10.10 -1.78
CA ILE A 201 -1.88 9.84 -0.62
C ILE A 201 -1.03 9.29 0.51
N ASP A 202 -1.03 9.99 1.66
CA ASP A 202 -0.53 9.45 2.92
C ASP A 202 -1.69 8.81 3.69
N CYS A 203 -1.53 7.56 4.02
CA CYS A 203 -2.49 6.84 4.84
C CYS A 203 -1.82 6.38 6.13
N PRO A 204 -1.90 7.17 7.21
CA PRO A 204 -1.34 6.79 8.49
C PRO A 204 -2.03 5.55 9.04
N GLY A 205 -1.25 4.65 9.66
CA GLY A 205 -1.79 3.49 10.36
C GLY A 205 -2.16 2.28 9.48
N VAL A 206 -1.76 2.23 8.21
CA VAL A 206 -1.82 0.99 7.42
C VAL A 206 -0.66 0.08 7.85
N GLN A 207 -0.83 -0.55 9.02
CA GLN A 207 0.13 -1.51 9.57
C GLN A 207 -0.29 -2.95 9.29
N ALA A 208 -1.53 -3.18 8.91
CA ALA A 208 -2.07 -4.47 8.52
C ALA A 208 -2.94 -4.31 7.28
N PHE A 209 -2.67 -5.14 6.29
CA PHE A 209 -3.48 -5.28 5.08
C PHE A 209 -4.25 -6.59 5.16
N GLY A 210 -5.47 -6.55 5.69
CA GLY A 210 -6.36 -7.70 5.70
C GLY A 210 -6.90 -7.99 4.30
N LEU A 211 -6.84 -9.24 3.88
CA LEU A 211 -7.25 -9.72 2.55
C LEU A 211 -8.49 -10.61 2.61
N HIS A 212 -9.36 -10.47 3.63
CA HIS A 212 -10.53 -11.30 3.81
C HIS A 212 -11.53 -11.28 2.64
N HIS A 213 -11.52 -10.18 1.88
CA HIS A 213 -12.36 -10.02 0.69
C HIS A 213 -11.88 -10.82 -0.51
N LEU A 214 -10.62 -11.27 -0.51
CA LEU A 214 -10.05 -12.03 -1.61
C LEU A 214 -10.29 -13.54 -1.40
N ASN A 215 -10.68 -14.22 -2.47
CA ASN A 215 -10.72 -15.67 -2.47
C ASN A 215 -9.31 -16.26 -2.64
N PHE A 216 -9.19 -17.58 -2.50
CA PHE A 216 -7.90 -18.27 -2.62
C PHE A 216 -7.22 -18.01 -3.97
N GLY A 217 -7.97 -18.10 -5.07
CA GLY A 217 -7.41 -17.88 -6.41
C GLY A 217 -6.92 -16.46 -6.64
N ALA A 218 -7.58 -15.43 -6.05
CA ALA A 218 -7.11 -14.05 -6.13
C ALA A 218 -5.82 -13.83 -5.34
N ILE A 219 -5.68 -14.49 -4.17
CA ILE A 219 -4.43 -14.47 -3.40
C ILE A 219 -3.31 -15.18 -4.18
N GLU A 220 -3.59 -16.35 -4.76
CA GLU A 220 -2.63 -17.10 -5.60
C GLU A 220 -2.16 -16.27 -6.79
N ALA A 221 -3.09 -15.62 -7.51
CA ALA A 221 -2.78 -14.76 -8.63
C ALA A 221 -1.89 -13.56 -8.27
N GLY A 222 -1.98 -13.07 -7.02
CA GLY A 222 -1.11 -12.01 -6.49
C GLY A 222 0.35 -12.43 -6.27
N PHE A 223 0.65 -13.75 -6.30
CA PHE A 223 2.00 -14.28 -6.39
C PHE A 223 2.34 -14.51 -7.87
N VAL A 224 2.76 -13.43 -8.53
CA VAL A 224 2.92 -13.37 -10.00
C VAL A 224 3.82 -14.45 -10.59
N GLU A 225 4.78 -14.94 -9.79
CA GLU A 225 5.67 -16.04 -10.16
C GLU A 225 4.97 -17.40 -10.27
N PHE A 226 3.76 -17.57 -9.71
CA PHE A 226 2.99 -18.80 -9.80
C PHE A 226 2.23 -18.93 -11.13
N ALA A 227 2.04 -17.83 -11.85
CA ALA A 227 1.26 -17.79 -13.09
C ALA A 227 1.72 -18.83 -14.12
N ALA A 228 3.05 -19.04 -14.24
CA ALA A 228 3.63 -20.01 -15.15
C ALA A 228 3.29 -21.49 -14.82
N PHE A 229 2.82 -21.76 -13.62
CA PHE A 229 2.54 -23.11 -13.09
C PHE A 229 1.06 -23.35 -12.83
N HIS A 230 0.22 -22.36 -13.11
CA HIS A 230 -1.21 -22.46 -12.90
C HIS A 230 -1.81 -23.66 -13.65
N GLY A 231 -2.66 -24.43 -12.97
CA GLY A 231 -3.31 -25.63 -13.54
C GLY A 231 -2.41 -26.86 -13.70
N GLN A 232 -1.12 -26.81 -13.32
CA GLN A 232 -0.18 -27.92 -13.48
C GLN A 232 -0.14 -28.89 -12.28
N CYS A 233 -0.87 -28.60 -11.20
CA CYS A 233 -0.99 -29.51 -10.08
C CYS A 233 -1.82 -30.74 -10.47
N ARG A 234 -1.50 -31.89 -9.85
CA ARG A 234 -2.28 -33.13 -10.03
C ARG A 234 -3.76 -32.96 -9.69
N PHE A 235 -4.06 -32.12 -8.69
CA PHE A 235 -5.43 -31.87 -8.22
C PHE A 235 -5.79 -30.41 -8.54
N HIS A 236 -6.97 -30.20 -9.13
CA HIS A 236 -7.46 -28.84 -9.48
C HIS A 236 -7.81 -27.98 -8.26
N ASN A 237 -8.05 -28.59 -7.10
CA ASN A 237 -8.29 -27.91 -5.82
C ASN A 237 -7.06 -27.97 -4.89
N CYS A 238 -5.86 -27.97 -5.47
CA CYS A 238 -4.61 -28.00 -4.70
C CYS A 238 -4.45 -26.69 -3.91
N HIS A 239 -4.17 -26.80 -2.61
CA HIS A 239 -3.85 -25.66 -1.75
C HIS A 239 -2.35 -25.42 -1.60
N HIS A 240 -1.52 -26.20 -2.29
CA HIS A 240 -0.05 -26.09 -2.36
C HIS A 240 0.65 -26.27 -0.99
N THR A 241 0.02 -26.99 -0.07
CA THR A 241 0.56 -27.25 1.27
C THR A 241 1.26 -28.60 1.35
N HIS A 242 0.51 -29.70 1.24
CA HIS A 242 1.04 -31.09 1.39
C HIS A 242 0.51 -32.04 0.33
N GLU A 243 -0.23 -31.55 -0.67
CA GLU A 243 -0.80 -32.39 -1.71
C GLU A 243 0.28 -33.03 -2.59
N PRO A 244 0.19 -34.35 -2.84
CA PRO A 244 1.11 -35.03 -3.71
C PRO A 244 0.93 -34.58 -5.17
N GLY A 245 2.06 -34.36 -5.86
CA GLY A 245 2.03 -33.87 -7.25
C GLY A 245 1.67 -32.39 -7.38
N CYS A 246 1.93 -31.59 -6.34
CA CYS A 246 1.83 -30.14 -6.40
C CYS A 246 2.95 -29.55 -7.25
N ALA A 247 2.58 -28.80 -8.30
CA ALA A 247 3.53 -28.19 -9.22
C ALA A 247 4.38 -27.12 -8.51
N LEU A 248 3.80 -26.27 -7.66
CA LEU A 248 4.54 -25.21 -6.97
C LEU A 248 5.60 -25.77 -6.02
N LYS A 249 5.29 -26.87 -5.28
CA LYS A 249 6.27 -27.53 -4.41
C LYS A 249 7.41 -28.18 -5.20
N LYS A 250 7.09 -28.80 -6.34
CA LYS A 250 8.12 -29.36 -7.24
C LYS A 250 9.01 -28.23 -7.77
N THR A 251 8.43 -27.13 -8.20
CA THR A 251 9.16 -25.98 -8.75
C THR A 251 10.00 -25.25 -7.70
N GLU A 252 9.54 -25.22 -6.45
CA GLU A 252 10.32 -24.73 -5.31
C GLU A 252 11.54 -25.62 -5.06
N GLN A 253 11.39 -26.96 -5.07
CA GLN A 253 12.51 -27.90 -4.95
C GLN A 253 13.51 -27.77 -6.10
N GLU A 254 13.06 -27.39 -7.29
CA GLU A 254 13.91 -27.09 -8.46
C GLU A 254 14.59 -25.70 -8.38
N GLY A 255 14.31 -24.93 -7.32
CA GLY A 255 14.86 -23.58 -7.11
C GLY A 255 14.31 -22.48 -8.04
N LYS A 256 13.19 -22.73 -8.75
CA LYS A 256 12.54 -21.77 -9.64
C LYS A 256 11.55 -20.84 -8.92
N ILE A 257 11.05 -21.27 -7.77
CA ILE A 257 10.26 -20.48 -6.84
C ILE A 257 11.04 -20.36 -5.55
N ASP A 258 11.16 -19.16 -5.01
CA ASP A 258 11.79 -18.92 -3.72
C ASP A 258 10.96 -19.57 -2.59
N ALA A 259 11.61 -20.38 -1.76
CA ALA A 259 10.96 -21.15 -0.68
C ALA A 259 10.25 -20.23 0.33
N ARG A 260 10.80 -19.03 0.60
CA ARG A 260 10.20 -18.04 1.48
C ARG A 260 8.90 -17.49 0.88
N ARG A 261 8.87 -17.27 -0.45
CA ARG A 261 7.68 -16.80 -1.15
C ARG A 261 6.55 -17.84 -1.13
N LEU A 262 6.88 -19.12 -1.38
CA LEU A 262 5.89 -20.21 -1.27
C LEU A 262 5.34 -20.32 0.17
N LYS A 263 6.21 -20.21 1.17
CA LYS A 263 5.79 -20.22 2.58
C LYS A 263 4.87 -19.05 2.92
N LEU A 264 5.21 -17.84 2.48
CA LEU A 264 4.36 -16.65 2.65
C LEU A 264 2.97 -16.83 2.03
N PHE A 265 2.90 -17.41 0.85
CA PHE A 265 1.63 -17.72 0.21
C PHE A 265 0.79 -18.65 1.08
N GLN A 266 1.38 -19.74 1.58
CA GLN A 266 0.70 -20.72 2.44
C GLN A 266 0.18 -20.07 3.73
N GLU A 267 0.98 -19.22 4.38
CA GLU A 267 0.60 -18.49 5.58
C GLU A 267 -0.53 -17.48 5.31
N ILE A 268 -0.42 -16.68 4.26
CA ILE A 268 -1.42 -15.66 3.89
C ILE A 268 -2.74 -16.30 3.45
N SER A 269 -2.69 -17.38 2.69
CA SER A 269 -3.89 -18.07 2.22
C SER A 269 -4.70 -18.71 3.35
N GLN A 270 -4.04 -19.13 4.44
CA GLN A 270 -4.67 -19.65 5.66
C GLN A 270 -5.15 -18.52 6.58
N ASN A 271 -4.35 -17.45 6.73
CA ASN A 271 -4.60 -16.32 7.62
C ASN A 271 -4.87 -15.05 6.81
N ARG A 272 -6.11 -14.90 6.33
CA ARG A 272 -6.51 -13.74 5.52
C ARG A 272 -6.68 -12.44 6.32
N CYS A 273 -6.48 -12.51 7.64
CA CYS A 273 -6.61 -11.39 8.58
C CYS A 273 -5.48 -10.37 8.46
#